data_6183f540c7e43e39ffb71d28869352bb
#
_entry.id   6183f540c7e43e39ffb71d28869352bb
#
_cell.length_a   1.000
_cell.length_b   1.000
_cell.length_c   1.000
_cell.angle_alpha   90.00
_cell.angle_beta   90.00
_cell.angle_gamma   90.00
#
_symmetry.space_group_name_H-M   'P 1'
#
loop_
_entity.id
_entity.type
_entity.pdbx_description
1 polymer ?
#
loop_
_entity_poly.entity_id
_entity_poly.type
_entity_poly.pdbx_seq_one_letter_code
_entity_poly.pdbx_strand_id
1 'polypeptide(L)'
;MSPVVETADPHPLSWLDAVAERRRAAGLRRELRPRAPSADVIDLAGNDYLGLGRDERVVDGAVEAARTWGAGSTGSRLVTGTTQLHSTLERELAAFCGAESALVFSSGYAANLGVLTALSGPGALIVSDAANHASLVDACRLSRARTVVVPHNDVAAVDAALAARTEERALVVTDSVNSVDGDLAPLRELHAVSRARGAVLVVDEAHGLGVAGPGGRGVLAAEGLAGADDVVATVTLSKALGSQGGAVLGPAAVTAHLVDAARTFIFDTALNPPAVGAALAALRVLMDEPALPAEVLRVAAELARTAGVAAPPSAVVSVVLGSPVLAYEAAQRCLDAGVRVGCFRPPSVPEGTSRLRLTARADLTGAELDRVRDVLRRKVRP
;
A
#
# COMPACT_ATOMS: atom_id res chain seq x y z
N MET A 1 6.25 65.04 -8.86
CA MET A 1 5.37 63.93 -9.26
C MET A 1 6.13 62.60 -9.00
N SER A 2 5.81 61.94 -7.92
CA SER A 2 6.39 60.62 -7.62
C SER A 2 5.72 59.57 -8.51
N PRO A 3 6.46 58.60 -9.08
CA PRO A 3 5.85 57.54 -9.87
C PRO A 3 5.00 56.65 -8.95
N VAL A 4 3.72 56.52 -9.32
CA VAL A 4 2.82 55.51 -8.77
C VAL A 4 3.38 54.17 -9.23
N VAL A 5 3.96 53.41 -8.31
CA VAL A 5 4.27 52.02 -8.54
C VAL A 5 2.92 51.29 -8.58
N GLU A 6 2.47 50.99 -9.79
CA GLU A 6 1.33 50.13 -10.03
C GLU A 6 1.71 48.72 -9.48
N THR A 7 1.33 48.44 -8.24
CA THR A 7 1.38 47.10 -7.71
C THR A 7 0.32 46.28 -8.44
N ALA A 8 0.74 45.59 -9.49
CA ALA A 8 -0.12 44.60 -10.13
C ALA A 8 -0.71 43.71 -9.03
N ASP A 9 -2.05 43.65 -8.96
CA ASP A 9 -2.78 42.81 -8.01
C ASP A 9 -2.26 41.38 -8.17
N PRO A 10 -1.69 40.77 -7.13
CA PRO A 10 -1.04 39.45 -7.31
C PRO A 10 -2.11 38.43 -7.69
N HIS A 11 -1.96 37.82 -8.85
CA HIS A 11 -2.86 36.74 -9.27
C HIS A 11 -2.96 35.69 -8.11
N PRO A 12 -4.18 35.27 -7.70
CA PRO A 12 -4.40 34.43 -6.51
C PRO A 12 -3.58 33.13 -6.46
N LEU A 13 -3.14 32.65 -7.62
CA LEU A 13 -2.33 31.43 -7.74
C LEU A 13 -0.83 31.68 -7.98
N SER A 14 -0.37 32.94 -7.96
CA SER A 14 1.04 33.28 -8.24
C SER A 14 2.05 32.63 -7.27
N TRP A 15 1.61 32.27 -6.07
CA TRP A 15 2.41 31.51 -5.09
C TRP A 15 2.84 30.13 -5.60
N LEU A 16 2.12 29.54 -6.58
CA LEU A 16 2.46 28.23 -7.16
C LEU A 16 3.80 28.27 -7.90
N ASP A 17 4.13 29.38 -8.58
CA ASP A 17 5.39 29.54 -9.32
C ASP A 17 6.58 29.48 -8.34
N ALA A 18 6.48 30.20 -7.22
CA ALA A 18 7.50 30.18 -6.18
C ALA A 18 7.67 28.79 -5.54
N VAL A 19 6.56 28.03 -5.36
CA VAL A 19 6.59 26.65 -4.87
C VAL A 19 7.25 25.73 -5.91
N ALA A 20 6.89 25.87 -7.18
CA ALA A 20 7.45 25.08 -8.27
C ALA A 20 8.97 25.29 -8.39
N GLU A 21 9.43 26.55 -8.30
CA GLU A 21 10.85 26.89 -8.36
C GLU A 21 11.63 26.30 -7.19
N ARG A 22 11.15 26.43 -5.95
CA ARG A 22 11.77 25.79 -4.77
C ARG A 22 11.89 24.28 -4.93
N ARG A 23 10.84 23.60 -5.43
CA ARG A 23 10.87 22.14 -5.68
C ARG A 23 11.88 21.78 -6.77
N ARG A 24 11.99 22.60 -7.82
CA ARG A 24 12.97 22.40 -8.89
C ARG A 24 14.40 22.53 -8.35
N ALA A 25 14.67 23.61 -7.63
CA ALA A 25 15.99 23.87 -7.03
C ALA A 25 16.41 22.76 -6.03
N ALA A 26 15.46 22.19 -5.29
CA ALA A 26 15.69 21.08 -4.36
C ALA A 26 15.76 19.70 -5.05
N GLY A 27 15.61 19.59 -6.38
CA GLY A 27 15.56 18.30 -7.07
C GLY A 27 14.32 17.46 -6.72
N LEU A 28 13.24 18.07 -6.23
CA LEU A 28 12.02 17.40 -5.74
C LEU A 28 10.83 17.53 -6.70
N ARG A 29 11.03 18.08 -7.90
CA ARG A 29 9.97 18.14 -8.91
C ARG A 29 9.52 16.71 -9.27
N ARG A 30 8.18 16.55 -9.40
CA ARG A 30 7.56 15.30 -9.84
C ARG A 30 6.99 15.48 -11.24
N GLU A 31 7.12 14.47 -12.08
CA GLU A 31 6.63 14.47 -13.46
C GLU A 31 5.85 13.18 -13.73
N LEU A 32 4.72 13.33 -14.42
CA LEU A 32 3.97 12.19 -14.95
C LEU A 32 4.66 11.71 -16.22
N ARG A 33 4.87 10.38 -16.31
CA ARG A 33 5.49 9.74 -17.48
C ARG A 33 4.55 8.66 -18.01
N PRO A 34 3.74 8.97 -19.01
CA PRO A 34 2.84 7.99 -19.62
C PRO A 34 3.61 6.78 -20.16
N ARG A 35 3.09 5.58 -19.91
CA ARG A 35 3.64 4.33 -20.44
C ARG A 35 2.94 3.99 -21.75
N ALA A 36 3.70 3.60 -22.79
CA ALA A 36 3.13 2.98 -23.98
C ALA A 36 2.77 1.52 -23.67
N PRO A 37 1.75 0.95 -24.32
CA PRO A 37 1.34 -0.45 -24.10
C PRO A 37 2.44 -1.47 -24.41
N SER A 38 3.31 -1.16 -25.38
CA SER A 38 4.38 -2.02 -25.89
C SER A 38 5.79 -1.57 -25.52
N ALA A 39 5.95 -0.79 -24.45
CA ALA A 39 7.30 -0.37 -24.03
C ALA A 39 8.14 -1.58 -23.60
N ASP A 40 9.30 -1.76 -24.24
CA ASP A 40 10.31 -2.76 -23.85
C ASP A 40 11.08 -2.26 -22.61
N VAL A 41 10.40 -2.21 -21.47
CA VAL A 41 10.95 -1.80 -20.19
C VAL A 41 10.52 -2.79 -19.11
N ILE A 42 11.51 -3.39 -18.46
CA ILE A 42 11.27 -4.23 -17.29
C ILE A 42 10.88 -3.33 -16.11
N ASP A 43 9.67 -3.49 -15.60
CA ASP A 43 9.14 -2.64 -14.54
C ASP A 43 9.38 -3.27 -13.15
N LEU A 44 10.34 -2.70 -12.41
CA LEU A 44 10.61 -2.99 -11.00
C LEU A 44 10.19 -1.82 -10.08
N ALA A 45 9.39 -0.88 -10.58
CA ALA A 45 8.87 0.26 -9.81
C ALA A 45 7.41 0.07 -9.40
N GLY A 46 6.65 -0.71 -10.16
CA GLY A 46 5.27 -1.09 -9.86
C GLY A 46 5.20 -2.07 -8.68
N ASN A 47 3.96 -2.38 -8.25
CA ASN A 47 3.72 -3.31 -7.15
C ASN A 47 2.92 -4.55 -7.60
N ASP A 48 2.99 -4.91 -8.86
CA ASP A 48 2.39 -6.14 -9.42
C ASP A 48 3.27 -7.36 -9.08
N TYR A 49 3.30 -7.71 -7.79
CA TYR A 49 4.22 -8.71 -7.24
C TYR A 49 4.11 -10.08 -7.89
N LEU A 50 2.89 -10.49 -8.23
CA LEU A 50 2.62 -11.79 -8.82
C LEU A 50 2.63 -11.76 -10.36
N GLY A 51 2.72 -10.55 -10.98
CA GLY A 51 2.63 -10.38 -12.42
C GLY A 51 1.22 -10.57 -12.98
N LEU A 52 0.20 -10.50 -12.13
CA LEU A 52 -1.20 -10.81 -12.49
C LEU A 52 -1.92 -9.68 -13.23
N GLY A 53 -1.39 -8.45 -13.22
CA GLY A 53 -2.05 -7.32 -13.87
C GLY A 53 -2.21 -7.45 -15.39
N ARG A 54 -1.53 -8.42 -16.01
CA ARG A 54 -1.65 -8.75 -17.45
C ARG A 54 -1.93 -10.23 -17.70
N ASP A 55 -2.16 -11.02 -16.66
CA ASP A 55 -2.55 -12.42 -16.81
C ASP A 55 -3.90 -12.51 -17.52
N GLU A 56 -3.98 -13.33 -18.57
CA GLU A 56 -5.19 -13.46 -19.39
C GLU A 56 -6.41 -13.85 -18.57
N ARG A 57 -6.26 -14.71 -17.55
CA ARG A 57 -7.33 -15.13 -16.64
C ARG A 57 -7.90 -13.95 -15.85
N VAL A 58 -7.05 -13.03 -15.45
CA VAL A 58 -7.42 -11.81 -14.70
C VAL A 58 -8.07 -10.79 -15.62
N VAL A 59 -7.54 -10.63 -16.83
CA VAL A 59 -8.12 -9.78 -17.88
C VAL A 59 -9.50 -10.28 -18.28
N ASP A 60 -9.65 -11.60 -18.49
CA ASP A 60 -10.94 -12.23 -18.84
C ASP A 60 -11.97 -12.04 -17.72
N GLY A 61 -11.56 -12.16 -16.45
CA GLY A 61 -12.42 -11.87 -15.31
C GLY A 61 -12.95 -10.42 -15.31
N ALA A 62 -12.10 -9.46 -15.69
CA ALA A 62 -12.52 -8.07 -15.84
C ALA A 62 -13.49 -7.88 -17.01
N VAL A 63 -13.22 -8.52 -18.16
CA VAL A 63 -14.07 -8.44 -19.36
C VAL A 63 -15.42 -9.07 -19.13
N GLU A 64 -15.48 -10.24 -18.49
CA GLU A 64 -16.73 -10.90 -18.14
C GLU A 64 -17.59 -10.04 -17.17
N ALA A 65 -16.95 -9.50 -16.14
CA ALA A 65 -17.62 -8.59 -15.21
C ALA A 65 -18.16 -7.33 -15.90
N ALA A 66 -17.39 -6.76 -16.85
CA ALA A 66 -17.84 -5.61 -17.64
C ALA A 66 -19.06 -5.93 -18.50
N ARG A 67 -19.09 -7.11 -19.13
CA ARG A 67 -20.22 -7.56 -19.95
C ARG A 67 -21.49 -7.83 -19.13
N THR A 68 -21.31 -8.40 -17.94
CA THR A 68 -22.43 -8.82 -17.08
C THR A 68 -23.03 -7.67 -16.28
N TRP A 69 -22.17 -6.81 -15.72
CA TRP A 69 -22.55 -5.79 -14.75
C TRP A 69 -22.37 -4.35 -15.24
N GLY A 70 -21.78 -4.14 -16.40
CA GLY A 70 -21.43 -2.82 -16.93
C GLY A 70 -20.02 -2.35 -16.53
N ALA A 71 -19.60 -1.22 -17.13
CA ALA A 71 -18.26 -0.67 -16.96
C ALA A 71 -18.04 0.08 -15.63
N GLY A 72 -19.11 0.51 -14.97
CA GLY A 72 -19.05 1.30 -13.74
C GLY A 72 -20.19 0.99 -12.78
N SER A 73 -20.00 1.30 -11.51
CA SER A 73 -20.98 1.03 -10.45
C SER A 73 -22.10 2.06 -10.37
N THR A 74 -21.88 3.27 -10.91
CA THR A 74 -22.86 4.37 -11.03
C THR A 74 -23.56 4.82 -9.73
N GLY A 75 -23.15 4.28 -8.58
CA GLY A 75 -23.71 4.60 -7.27
C GLY A 75 -22.80 4.10 -6.14
N SER A 76 -23.08 4.56 -4.91
CA SER A 76 -22.39 4.04 -3.72
C SER A 76 -22.87 2.62 -3.40
N ARG A 77 -22.09 1.94 -2.54
CA ARG A 77 -22.40 0.57 -2.10
C ARG A 77 -23.80 0.43 -1.49
N LEU A 78 -24.26 1.43 -0.78
CA LEU A 78 -25.56 1.42 -0.09
C LEU A 78 -26.76 1.72 -1.00
N VAL A 79 -26.53 2.25 -2.20
CA VAL A 79 -27.62 2.59 -3.14
C VAL A 79 -27.77 1.50 -4.20
N THR A 80 -26.92 1.51 -5.23
CA THR A 80 -27.00 0.56 -6.36
C THR A 80 -25.65 -0.12 -6.65
N GLY A 81 -24.57 0.35 -6.03
CA GLY A 81 -23.22 -0.08 -6.36
C GLY A 81 -22.82 -1.47 -5.82
N THR A 82 -23.62 -2.06 -4.92
CA THR A 82 -23.36 -3.44 -4.45
C THR A 82 -23.96 -4.45 -5.41
N THR A 83 -23.11 -5.28 -5.99
CA THR A 83 -23.52 -6.42 -6.83
C THR A 83 -23.19 -7.75 -6.12
N GLN A 84 -23.78 -8.86 -6.60
CA GLN A 84 -23.41 -10.20 -6.13
C GLN A 84 -21.92 -10.50 -6.32
N LEU A 85 -21.28 -9.87 -7.33
CA LEU A 85 -19.85 -10.02 -7.58
C LEU A 85 -19.01 -9.43 -6.41
N HIS A 86 -19.40 -8.27 -5.85
CA HIS A 86 -18.77 -7.71 -4.65
C HIS A 86 -18.86 -8.67 -3.46
N SER A 87 -20.05 -9.19 -3.20
CA SER A 87 -20.28 -10.12 -2.08
C SER A 87 -19.50 -11.43 -2.26
N THR A 88 -19.33 -11.89 -3.52
CA THR A 88 -18.50 -13.07 -3.82
C THR A 88 -17.03 -12.81 -3.53
N LEU A 89 -16.49 -11.66 -3.97
CA LEU A 89 -15.10 -11.28 -3.67
C LEU A 89 -14.89 -11.13 -2.16
N GLU A 90 -15.78 -10.47 -1.45
CA GLU A 90 -15.71 -10.28 0.00
C GLU A 90 -15.66 -11.61 0.74
N ARG A 91 -16.54 -12.56 0.39
CA ARG A 91 -16.55 -13.89 0.98
C ARG A 91 -15.26 -14.70 0.69
N GLU A 92 -14.80 -14.72 -0.56
CA GLU A 92 -13.62 -15.49 -0.95
C GLU A 92 -12.34 -14.87 -0.37
N LEU A 93 -12.25 -13.54 -0.32
CA LEU A 93 -11.12 -12.83 0.28
C LEU A 93 -11.05 -13.05 1.80
N ALA A 94 -12.19 -12.98 2.50
CA ALA A 94 -12.26 -13.27 3.93
C ALA A 94 -11.80 -14.72 4.21
N ALA A 95 -12.31 -15.69 3.46
CA ALA A 95 -11.94 -17.09 3.59
C ALA A 95 -10.43 -17.30 3.31
N PHE A 96 -9.90 -16.69 2.25
CA PHE A 96 -8.48 -16.80 1.91
C PHE A 96 -7.58 -16.22 3.02
N CYS A 97 -7.88 -15.04 3.52
CA CYS A 97 -7.09 -14.39 4.57
C CYS A 97 -7.35 -14.96 5.98
N GLY A 98 -8.37 -15.83 6.15
CA GLY A 98 -8.75 -16.40 7.44
C GLY A 98 -9.47 -15.41 8.37
N ALA A 99 -10.14 -14.41 7.82
CA ALA A 99 -10.96 -13.46 8.56
C ALA A 99 -12.44 -13.90 8.58
N GLU A 100 -13.20 -13.44 9.57
CA GLU A 100 -14.64 -13.72 9.66
C GLU A 100 -15.41 -13.02 8.55
N SER A 101 -15.01 -11.80 8.18
CA SER A 101 -15.68 -11.01 7.15
C SER A 101 -14.72 -10.09 6.41
N ALA A 102 -15.16 -9.62 5.24
CA ALA A 102 -14.48 -8.60 4.44
C ALA A 102 -15.48 -7.56 3.92
N LEU A 103 -14.99 -6.33 3.70
CA LEU A 103 -15.75 -5.24 3.10
C LEU A 103 -14.89 -4.52 2.07
N VAL A 104 -15.32 -4.49 0.80
CA VAL A 104 -14.59 -3.90 -0.33
C VAL A 104 -14.83 -2.40 -0.43
N PHE A 105 -13.75 -1.65 -0.64
CA PHE A 105 -13.67 -0.20 -0.86
C PHE A 105 -13.09 0.11 -2.25
N SER A 106 -13.24 1.35 -2.70
CA SER A 106 -12.71 1.82 -4.00
C SER A 106 -11.17 1.80 -4.08
N SER A 107 -10.49 1.83 -2.94
CA SER A 107 -9.02 1.74 -2.84
C SER A 107 -8.58 1.31 -1.44
N GLY A 108 -7.33 0.83 -1.30
CA GLY A 108 -6.71 0.61 0.02
C GLY A 108 -6.61 1.90 0.84
N TYR A 109 -6.40 3.04 0.17
CA TYR A 109 -6.41 4.35 0.80
C TYR A 109 -7.78 4.64 1.46
N ALA A 110 -8.88 4.44 0.72
CA ALA A 110 -10.24 4.62 1.23
C ALA A 110 -10.57 3.64 2.37
N ALA A 111 -10.07 2.40 2.30
CA ALA A 111 -10.23 1.40 3.36
C ALA A 111 -9.54 1.86 4.67
N ASN A 112 -8.29 2.32 4.60
CA ASN A 112 -7.56 2.86 5.76
C ASN A 112 -8.26 4.06 6.38
N LEU A 113 -8.71 5.02 5.57
CA LEU A 113 -9.47 6.16 6.06
C LEU A 113 -10.78 5.71 6.72
N GLY A 114 -11.49 4.79 6.09
CA GLY A 114 -12.76 4.26 6.59
C GLY A 114 -12.60 3.61 7.97
N VAL A 115 -11.63 2.70 8.10
CA VAL A 115 -11.38 1.98 9.35
C VAL A 115 -11.06 2.93 10.50
N LEU A 116 -10.02 3.76 10.32
CA LEU A 116 -9.55 4.58 11.43
C LEU A 116 -10.55 5.66 11.83
N THR A 117 -11.26 6.27 10.87
CA THR A 117 -12.25 7.29 11.18
C THR A 117 -13.53 6.72 11.78
N ALA A 118 -13.88 5.46 11.47
CA ALA A 118 -15.08 4.82 12.02
C ALA A 118 -14.83 4.18 13.38
N LEU A 119 -13.66 3.55 13.60
CA LEU A 119 -13.34 2.87 14.86
C LEU A 119 -12.78 3.81 15.94
N SER A 120 -12.43 5.05 15.59
CA SER A 120 -11.90 6.03 16.53
C SER A 120 -12.67 7.35 16.49
N GLY A 121 -12.13 8.41 17.10
CA GLY A 121 -12.75 9.73 17.13
C GLY A 121 -12.34 10.49 18.40
N PRO A 122 -12.99 11.60 18.71
CA PRO A 122 -12.76 12.29 19.97
C PRO A 122 -12.94 11.33 21.16
N GLY A 123 -11.98 11.35 22.11
CA GLY A 123 -11.96 10.44 23.27
C GLY A 123 -11.39 9.04 22.98
N ALA A 124 -10.81 8.81 21.80
CA ALA A 124 -10.01 7.64 21.50
C ALA A 124 -8.52 7.99 21.35
N LEU A 125 -7.65 7.01 21.61
CA LEU A 125 -6.21 7.07 21.32
C LEU A 125 -5.90 6.25 20.06
N ILE A 126 -5.05 6.80 19.20
CA ILE A 126 -4.36 6.04 18.17
C ILE A 126 -2.86 6.07 18.46
N VAL A 127 -2.24 4.91 18.60
CA VAL A 127 -0.78 4.75 18.65
C VAL A 127 -0.34 4.34 17.25
N SER A 128 0.37 5.22 16.56
CA SER A 128 0.74 5.07 15.15
C SER A 128 2.24 4.90 15.00
N ASP A 129 2.66 3.90 14.24
CA ASP A 129 4.06 3.75 13.86
C ASP A 129 4.52 4.95 13.00
N ALA A 130 5.76 5.42 13.23
CA ALA A 130 6.33 6.59 12.53
C ALA A 130 6.55 6.36 11.04
N ALA A 131 6.68 5.11 10.60
CA ALA A 131 6.92 4.75 9.20
C ALA A 131 5.63 4.35 8.46
N ASN A 132 4.48 4.49 9.08
CA ASN A 132 3.19 4.16 8.48
C ASN A 132 2.95 4.85 7.13
N HIS A 133 2.26 4.15 6.25
CA HIS A 133 1.83 4.69 4.97
C HIS A 133 1.00 5.96 5.12
N ALA A 134 1.12 6.88 4.16
CA ALA A 134 0.45 8.19 4.19
C ALA A 134 -1.07 8.10 4.43
N SER A 135 -1.74 7.06 3.93
CA SER A 135 -3.17 6.84 4.16
C SER A 135 -3.51 6.63 5.64
N LEU A 136 -2.68 5.92 6.40
CA LEU A 136 -2.84 5.73 7.84
C LEU A 136 -2.59 7.04 8.59
N VAL A 137 -1.55 7.80 8.19
CA VAL A 137 -1.26 9.13 8.75
C VAL A 137 -2.42 10.10 8.53
N ASP A 138 -2.97 10.14 7.32
CA ASP A 138 -4.10 11.01 6.99
C ASP A 138 -5.39 10.54 7.68
N ALA A 139 -5.59 9.24 7.82
CA ALA A 139 -6.69 8.68 8.58
C ALA A 139 -6.62 9.05 10.08
N CYS A 140 -5.43 9.00 10.70
CA CYS A 140 -5.21 9.48 12.07
C CYS A 140 -5.62 10.95 12.23
N ARG A 141 -5.22 11.81 11.30
CA ARG A 141 -5.59 13.24 11.30
C ARG A 141 -7.10 13.46 11.16
N LEU A 142 -7.72 12.74 10.21
CA LEU A 142 -9.16 12.87 9.92
C LEU A 142 -10.03 12.32 11.05
N SER A 143 -9.58 11.33 11.79
CA SER A 143 -10.32 10.69 12.87
C SER A 143 -10.59 11.64 14.05
N ARG A 144 -9.76 12.68 14.23
CA ARG A 144 -9.75 13.60 15.36
C ARG A 144 -9.51 12.91 16.71
N ALA A 145 -9.03 11.67 16.72
CA ALA A 145 -8.53 11.00 17.90
C ALA A 145 -7.20 11.62 18.36
N ARG A 146 -6.86 11.47 19.62
CA ARG A 146 -5.50 11.78 20.07
C ARG A 146 -4.55 10.77 19.42
N THR A 147 -3.57 11.25 18.67
CA THR A 147 -2.58 10.39 18.02
C THR A 147 -1.23 10.54 18.72
N VAL A 148 -0.65 9.41 19.09
CA VAL A 148 0.74 9.29 19.58
C VAL A 148 1.54 8.55 18.51
N VAL A 149 2.55 9.20 17.96
CA VAL A 149 3.46 8.58 17.00
C VAL A 149 4.63 7.99 17.77
N VAL A 150 4.91 6.71 17.55
CA VAL A 150 6.00 5.97 18.19
C VAL A 150 7.09 5.61 17.17
N PRO A 151 8.35 5.41 17.61
CA PRO A 151 9.40 4.97 16.70
C PRO A 151 9.02 3.67 15.98
N HIS A 152 9.54 3.52 14.76
CA HIS A 152 9.23 2.36 13.90
C HIS A 152 9.56 1.03 14.60
N ASN A 153 8.57 0.13 14.62
CA ASN A 153 8.65 -1.21 15.20
C ASN A 153 9.00 -1.24 16.71
N ASP A 154 8.80 -0.14 17.44
CA ASP A 154 9.11 -0.04 18.87
C ASP A 154 7.92 -0.49 19.73
N VAL A 155 7.88 -1.77 20.07
CA VAL A 155 6.84 -2.38 20.92
C VAL A 155 6.81 -1.78 22.32
N ALA A 156 7.97 -1.42 22.88
CA ALA A 156 8.05 -0.84 24.22
C ALA A 156 7.45 0.58 24.25
N ALA A 157 7.67 1.37 23.21
CA ALA A 157 7.05 2.68 23.06
C ALA A 157 5.52 2.56 22.88
N VAL A 158 5.03 1.53 22.16
CA VAL A 158 3.59 1.24 22.06
C VAL A 158 2.99 0.92 23.43
N ASP A 159 3.63 0.01 24.22
CA ASP A 159 3.16 -0.32 25.57
C ASP A 159 3.12 0.90 26.47
N ALA A 160 4.17 1.72 26.46
CA ALA A 160 4.23 2.94 27.27
C ALA A 160 3.12 3.94 26.89
N ALA A 161 2.86 4.13 25.59
CA ALA A 161 1.80 5.01 25.12
C ALA A 161 0.41 4.52 25.54
N LEU A 162 0.16 3.21 25.46
CA LEU A 162 -1.10 2.60 25.89
C LEU A 162 -1.25 2.62 27.40
N ALA A 163 -0.19 2.42 28.16
CA ALA A 163 -0.20 2.47 29.64
C ALA A 163 -0.52 3.88 30.18
N ALA A 164 -0.07 4.91 29.46
CA ALA A 164 -0.27 6.32 29.86
C ALA A 164 -1.61 6.90 29.38
N ARG A 165 -2.45 6.13 28.67
CA ARG A 165 -3.71 6.64 28.12
C ARG A 165 -4.75 6.91 29.18
N THR A 166 -5.57 7.91 28.92
CA THR A 166 -6.80 8.22 29.70
C THR A 166 -8.07 7.95 28.89
N GLU A 167 -7.90 7.67 27.59
CA GLU A 167 -8.98 7.37 26.66
C GLU A 167 -9.54 5.97 26.91
N GLU A 168 -10.86 5.84 26.79
CA GLU A 168 -11.56 4.57 26.96
C GLU A 168 -11.19 3.57 25.84
N ARG A 169 -11.08 4.06 24.58
CA ARG A 169 -10.78 3.24 23.42
C ARG A 169 -9.37 3.55 22.89
N ALA A 170 -8.69 2.53 22.39
CA ALA A 170 -7.40 2.71 21.74
C ALA A 170 -7.25 1.80 20.52
N LEU A 171 -6.52 2.30 19.52
CA LEU A 171 -6.06 1.57 18.36
C LEU A 171 -4.53 1.61 18.31
N VAL A 172 -3.90 0.51 17.94
CA VAL A 172 -2.49 0.45 17.51
C VAL A 172 -2.50 0.24 16.01
N VAL A 173 -1.74 1.04 15.26
CA VAL A 173 -1.82 1.09 13.79
C VAL A 173 -0.43 0.95 13.19
N THR A 174 -0.25 -0.04 12.30
CA THR A 174 1.02 -0.30 11.62
C THR A 174 0.82 -0.92 10.24
N ASP A 175 1.79 -0.72 9.32
CA ASP A 175 1.95 -1.55 8.13
C ASP A 175 2.57 -2.91 8.54
N SER A 176 2.09 -4.02 8.01
CA SER A 176 2.70 -5.34 8.24
C SER A 176 4.07 -5.48 7.59
N VAL A 177 4.21 -4.87 6.41
CA VAL A 177 5.44 -4.75 5.63
C VAL A 177 5.64 -3.30 5.30
N ASN A 178 6.76 -2.71 5.72
CA ASN A 178 7.07 -1.33 5.37
C ASN A 178 7.20 -1.15 3.86
N SER A 179 6.47 -0.18 3.32
CA SER A 179 6.39 0.06 1.87
C SER A 179 7.69 0.55 1.24
N VAL A 180 8.64 1.05 2.04
CA VAL A 180 9.89 1.68 1.60
C VAL A 180 11.09 0.79 1.87
N ASP A 181 11.21 0.26 3.08
CA ASP A 181 12.34 -0.55 3.53
C ASP A 181 12.11 -2.06 3.36
N GLY A 182 10.87 -2.50 3.34
CA GLY A 182 10.50 -3.89 3.10
C GLY A 182 10.65 -4.80 4.33
N ASP A 183 10.91 -4.24 5.50
CA ASP A 183 10.96 -4.96 6.76
C ASP A 183 9.56 -5.27 7.30
N LEU A 184 9.48 -6.20 8.24
CA LEU A 184 8.23 -6.65 8.85
C LEU A 184 8.01 -5.98 10.21
N ALA A 185 6.75 -5.66 10.49
CA ALA A 185 6.34 -5.28 11.85
C ALA A 185 6.34 -6.51 12.78
N PRO A 186 6.71 -6.35 14.05
CA PRO A 186 6.66 -7.41 15.07
C PRO A 186 5.20 -7.61 15.55
N LEU A 187 4.34 -8.15 14.65
CA LEU A 187 2.89 -8.16 14.84
C LEU A 187 2.46 -8.99 16.04
N ARG A 188 3.16 -10.07 16.36
CA ARG A 188 2.84 -10.92 17.53
C ARG A 188 3.03 -10.17 18.83
N GLU A 189 4.13 -9.45 18.95
CA GLU A 189 4.46 -8.63 20.13
C GLU A 189 3.54 -7.41 20.21
N LEU A 190 3.28 -6.73 19.10
CA LEU A 190 2.34 -5.61 19.04
C LEU A 190 0.92 -6.06 19.42
N HIS A 191 0.46 -7.21 18.96
CA HIS A 191 -0.83 -7.77 19.33
C HIS A 191 -0.90 -8.11 20.82
N ALA A 192 0.14 -8.77 21.35
CA ALA A 192 0.18 -9.12 22.77
C ALA A 192 0.06 -7.90 23.68
N VAL A 193 0.79 -6.82 23.37
CA VAL A 193 0.73 -5.56 24.09
C VAL A 193 -0.63 -4.88 23.92
N SER A 194 -1.14 -4.81 22.70
CA SER A 194 -2.45 -4.21 22.39
C SER A 194 -3.56 -4.90 23.18
N ARG A 195 -3.61 -6.23 23.12
CA ARG A 195 -4.61 -7.04 23.82
C ARG A 195 -4.51 -6.88 25.35
N ALA A 196 -3.30 -6.92 25.90
CA ALA A 196 -3.08 -6.70 27.34
C ALA A 196 -3.55 -5.32 27.83
N ARG A 197 -3.54 -4.34 26.95
CA ARG A 197 -4.00 -2.96 27.22
C ARG A 197 -5.42 -2.68 26.74
N GLY A 198 -6.16 -3.66 26.20
CA GLY A 198 -7.52 -3.47 25.69
C GLY A 198 -7.58 -2.51 24.49
N ALA A 199 -6.60 -2.60 23.58
CA ALA A 199 -6.55 -1.87 22.33
C ALA A 199 -6.75 -2.80 21.14
N VAL A 200 -7.36 -2.32 20.06
CA VAL A 200 -7.49 -3.03 18.79
C VAL A 200 -6.21 -2.83 17.97
N LEU A 201 -5.70 -3.91 17.36
CA LEU A 201 -4.60 -3.83 16.42
C LEU A 201 -5.15 -3.68 14.98
N VAL A 202 -4.79 -2.59 14.31
CA VAL A 202 -5.12 -2.33 12.90
C VAL A 202 -3.86 -2.47 12.07
N VAL A 203 -3.87 -3.38 11.10
CA VAL A 203 -2.70 -3.75 10.28
C VAL A 203 -2.97 -3.52 8.81
N ASP A 204 -2.14 -2.71 8.14
CA ASP A 204 -2.15 -2.61 6.68
C ASP A 204 -1.30 -3.73 6.06
N GLU A 205 -1.95 -4.67 5.42
CA GLU A 205 -1.36 -5.81 4.70
C GLU A 205 -1.16 -5.55 3.20
N ALA A 206 -1.15 -4.29 2.78
CA ALA A 206 -1.05 -3.95 1.35
C ALA A 206 0.21 -4.50 0.66
N HIS A 207 1.29 -4.73 1.41
CA HIS A 207 2.52 -5.33 0.93
C HIS A 207 2.72 -6.78 1.43
N GLY A 208 1.84 -7.27 2.31
CA GLY A 208 1.85 -8.64 2.84
C GLY A 208 1.02 -9.61 2.00
N LEU A 209 -0.21 -9.20 1.62
CA LEU A 209 -1.11 -10.02 0.82
C LEU A 209 -0.46 -10.41 -0.53
N GLY A 210 -0.51 -11.70 -0.87
CA GLY A 210 0.07 -12.26 -2.09
C GLY A 210 1.59 -12.48 -2.02
N VAL A 211 2.26 -12.09 -0.93
CA VAL A 211 3.73 -12.19 -0.78
C VAL A 211 4.12 -12.93 0.48
N ALA A 212 3.61 -12.51 1.63
CA ALA A 212 4.00 -13.05 2.93
C ALA A 212 3.05 -14.15 3.41
N GLY A 213 3.57 -15.00 4.29
CA GLY A 213 2.80 -16.06 4.94
C GLY A 213 2.46 -17.25 4.04
N PRO A 214 1.79 -18.26 4.60
CA PRO A 214 1.45 -19.47 3.87
C PRO A 214 0.57 -19.17 2.66
N GLY A 215 1.04 -19.53 1.45
CA GLY A 215 0.31 -19.28 0.19
C GLY A 215 0.01 -17.81 -0.09
N GLY A 216 0.75 -16.85 0.50
CA GLY A 216 0.54 -15.42 0.30
C GLY A 216 -0.62 -14.81 1.09
N ARG A 217 -1.05 -15.44 2.19
CA ARG A 217 -2.19 -15.01 3.01
C ARG A 217 -1.90 -13.79 3.90
N GLY A 218 -0.69 -13.24 3.86
CA GLY A 218 -0.25 -12.08 4.62
C GLY A 218 0.57 -12.42 5.87
N VAL A 219 1.14 -11.37 6.48
CA VAL A 219 1.97 -11.48 7.69
C VAL A 219 1.12 -11.88 8.89
N LEU A 220 -0.12 -11.39 8.99
CA LEU A 220 -1.05 -11.82 10.06
C LEU A 220 -1.26 -13.34 10.06
N ALA A 221 -1.37 -13.95 8.89
CA ALA A 221 -1.49 -15.41 8.78
C ALA A 221 -0.18 -16.11 9.16
N ALA A 222 0.99 -15.57 8.81
CA ALA A 222 2.29 -16.08 9.21
C ALA A 222 2.47 -16.07 10.74
N GLU A 223 1.97 -15.01 11.40
CA GLU A 223 2.08 -14.82 12.84
C GLU A 223 0.96 -15.51 13.64
N GLY A 224 0.02 -16.22 12.97
CA GLY A 224 -1.09 -16.91 13.62
C GLY A 224 -2.15 -15.96 14.20
N LEU A 225 -2.25 -14.76 13.67
CA LEU A 225 -3.17 -13.70 14.10
C LEU A 225 -4.37 -13.52 13.15
N ALA A 226 -4.42 -14.29 12.05
CA ALA A 226 -5.57 -14.28 11.14
C ALA A 226 -6.83 -14.69 11.88
N GLY A 227 -7.90 -13.90 11.78
CA GLY A 227 -9.18 -14.14 12.43
C GLY A 227 -9.23 -13.82 13.93
N ALA A 228 -8.19 -13.21 14.52
CA ALA A 228 -8.27 -12.74 15.90
C ALA A 228 -9.35 -11.67 16.06
N ASP A 229 -10.10 -11.73 17.16
CA ASP A 229 -11.29 -10.91 17.43
C ASP A 229 -10.98 -9.43 17.75
N ASP A 230 -9.73 -9.11 17.97
CA ASP A 230 -9.20 -7.77 18.27
C ASP A 230 -8.19 -7.28 17.21
N VAL A 231 -8.17 -7.94 16.02
CA VAL A 231 -7.35 -7.54 14.88
C VAL A 231 -8.22 -7.15 13.69
N VAL A 232 -7.91 -6.02 13.09
CA VAL A 232 -8.51 -5.54 11.85
C VAL A 232 -7.41 -5.36 10.82
N ALA A 233 -7.55 -6.00 9.66
CA ALA A 233 -6.61 -5.83 8.56
C ALA A 233 -7.20 -4.97 7.45
N THR A 234 -6.36 -4.21 6.78
CA THR A 234 -6.68 -3.61 5.49
C THR A 234 -5.78 -4.21 4.43
N VAL A 235 -6.32 -4.38 3.23
CA VAL A 235 -5.58 -4.90 2.07
C VAL A 235 -5.83 -4.04 0.85
N THR A 236 -4.94 -4.11 -0.13
CA THR A 236 -5.19 -3.53 -1.45
C THR A 236 -5.36 -4.61 -2.50
N LEU A 237 -6.27 -4.39 -3.43
CA LEU A 237 -6.48 -5.23 -4.61
C LEU A 237 -5.59 -4.78 -5.79
N SER A 238 -4.86 -3.67 -5.64
CA SER A 238 -4.13 -3.00 -6.72
C SER A 238 -2.64 -3.37 -6.80
N LYS A 239 -2.17 -4.27 -5.95
CA LYS A 239 -0.77 -4.74 -5.96
C LYS A 239 -0.70 -6.21 -6.39
N ALA A 240 -0.54 -7.15 -5.46
CA ALA A 240 -0.43 -8.57 -5.77
C ALA A 240 -1.61 -9.12 -6.62
N LEU A 241 -2.82 -8.60 -6.42
CA LEU A 241 -3.99 -9.02 -7.19
C LEU A 241 -4.17 -8.28 -8.53
N GLY A 242 -3.21 -7.46 -8.95
CA GLY A 242 -3.15 -6.86 -10.30
C GLY A 242 -4.36 -6.02 -10.74
N SER A 243 -5.26 -5.63 -9.81
CA SER A 243 -6.50 -4.95 -10.09
C SER A 243 -6.53 -3.50 -9.54
N GLN A 244 -7.65 -3.08 -9.01
CA GLN A 244 -7.86 -1.84 -8.27
C GLN A 244 -8.77 -2.11 -7.08
N GLY A 245 -8.72 -1.26 -6.06
CA GLY A 245 -9.56 -1.36 -4.88
C GLY A 245 -8.79 -1.65 -3.61
N GLY A 246 -9.53 -1.82 -2.54
CA GLY A 246 -9.04 -2.26 -1.24
C GLY A 246 -10.14 -2.99 -0.48
N ALA A 247 -9.80 -3.59 0.65
CA ALA A 247 -10.78 -4.19 1.53
C ALA A 247 -10.33 -4.08 2.98
N VAL A 248 -11.33 -4.13 3.86
CA VAL A 248 -11.15 -4.32 5.30
C VAL A 248 -11.54 -5.75 5.64
N LEU A 249 -10.73 -6.39 6.47
CA LEU A 249 -10.88 -7.76 6.94
C LEU A 249 -10.91 -7.75 8.47
N GLY A 250 -11.79 -8.55 9.08
CA GLY A 250 -11.84 -8.65 10.54
C GLY A 250 -13.15 -9.24 11.05
N PRO A 251 -13.48 -9.01 12.33
CA PRO A 251 -14.74 -9.44 12.92
C PRO A 251 -15.96 -8.90 12.19
N ALA A 252 -17.03 -9.68 12.09
CA ALA A 252 -18.27 -9.28 11.43
C ALA A 252 -18.87 -7.99 12.02
N ALA A 253 -18.72 -7.79 13.32
CA ALA A 253 -19.15 -6.56 14.00
C ALA A 253 -18.42 -5.32 13.48
N VAL A 254 -17.14 -5.43 13.11
CA VAL A 254 -16.35 -4.33 12.53
C VAL A 254 -16.87 -3.98 11.15
N THR A 255 -17.00 -4.95 10.25
CA THR A 255 -17.48 -4.68 8.88
C THR A 255 -18.91 -4.16 8.88
N ALA A 256 -19.80 -4.65 9.76
CA ALA A 256 -21.14 -4.11 9.93
C ALA A 256 -21.09 -2.63 10.39
N HIS A 257 -20.27 -2.31 11.38
CA HIS A 257 -20.10 -0.92 11.82
C HIS A 257 -19.55 -0.01 10.72
N LEU A 258 -18.63 -0.51 9.86
CA LEU A 258 -18.12 0.27 8.74
C LEU A 258 -19.19 0.60 7.69
N VAL A 259 -20.13 -0.31 7.46
CA VAL A 259 -21.28 -0.06 6.57
C VAL A 259 -22.10 1.13 7.06
N ASP A 260 -22.26 1.28 8.37
CA ASP A 260 -23.06 2.35 8.98
C ASP A 260 -22.28 3.66 9.21
N ALA A 261 -20.95 3.59 9.38
CA ALA A 261 -20.16 4.71 9.90
C ALA A 261 -19.02 5.17 8.99
N ALA A 262 -18.47 4.32 8.13
CA ALA A 262 -17.32 4.67 7.30
C ALA A 262 -17.70 5.59 6.14
N ARG A 263 -17.33 6.86 6.24
CA ARG A 263 -17.68 7.87 5.23
C ARG A 263 -17.13 7.55 3.85
N THR A 264 -15.95 6.92 3.75
CA THR A 264 -15.33 6.47 2.50
C THR A 264 -15.99 5.20 1.92
N PHE A 265 -16.97 4.64 2.59
CA PHE A 265 -17.85 3.58 2.08
C PHE A 265 -19.22 4.14 1.71
N ILE A 266 -19.80 4.97 2.58
CA ILE A 266 -21.16 5.50 2.44
C ILE A 266 -21.25 6.48 1.26
N PHE A 267 -20.27 7.39 1.13
CA PHE A 267 -20.31 8.54 0.20
C PHE A 267 -19.41 8.40 -1.01
N ASP A 268 -18.75 7.27 -1.17
CA ASP A 268 -17.93 6.97 -2.34
C ASP A 268 -18.71 6.08 -3.33
N THR A 269 -18.40 6.20 -4.61
CA THR A 269 -18.89 5.27 -5.63
C THR A 269 -18.25 3.91 -5.41
N ALA A 270 -19.04 2.85 -5.49
CA ALA A 270 -18.53 1.49 -5.35
C ALA A 270 -17.42 1.17 -6.36
N LEU A 271 -16.50 0.30 -5.98
CA LEU A 271 -15.50 -0.23 -6.91
C LEU A 271 -16.20 -0.79 -8.15
N ASN A 272 -15.71 -0.46 -9.34
CA ASN A 272 -16.37 -0.86 -10.59
C ASN A 272 -16.31 -2.40 -10.78
N PRO A 273 -17.35 -3.00 -11.40
CA PRO A 273 -17.42 -4.44 -11.60
C PRO A 273 -16.22 -5.06 -12.33
N PRO A 274 -15.63 -4.44 -13.38
CA PRO A 274 -14.42 -4.96 -13.99
C PRO A 274 -13.25 -5.15 -13.01
N ALA A 275 -13.02 -4.18 -12.12
CA ALA A 275 -11.96 -4.31 -11.12
C ALA A 275 -12.29 -5.38 -10.07
N VAL A 276 -13.56 -5.52 -9.68
CA VAL A 276 -14.00 -6.60 -8.78
C VAL A 276 -13.78 -7.97 -9.43
N GLY A 277 -14.15 -8.13 -10.71
CA GLY A 277 -13.96 -9.38 -11.48
C GLY A 277 -12.47 -9.74 -11.64
N ALA A 278 -11.63 -8.75 -11.97
CA ALA A 278 -10.19 -8.93 -12.03
C ALA A 278 -9.60 -9.38 -10.68
N ALA A 279 -9.95 -8.70 -9.58
CA ALA A 279 -9.47 -9.05 -8.25
C ALA A 279 -9.90 -10.46 -7.82
N LEU A 280 -11.13 -10.86 -8.12
CA LEU A 280 -11.66 -12.19 -7.83
C LEU A 280 -10.91 -13.27 -8.64
N ALA A 281 -10.69 -13.04 -9.94
CA ALA A 281 -9.91 -13.93 -10.78
C ALA A 281 -8.46 -14.07 -10.29
N ALA A 282 -7.82 -12.96 -9.95
CA ALA A 282 -6.45 -12.95 -9.42
C ALA A 282 -6.34 -13.69 -8.07
N LEU A 283 -7.33 -13.53 -7.19
CA LEU A 283 -7.39 -14.26 -5.93
C LEU A 283 -7.45 -15.78 -6.17
N ARG A 284 -8.27 -16.23 -7.13
CA ARG A 284 -8.39 -17.63 -7.49
C ARG A 284 -7.09 -18.18 -8.11
N VAL A 285 -6.44 -17.41 -8.99
CA VAL A 285 -5.11 -17.77 -9.51
C VAL A 285 -4.11 -17.96 -8.36
N LEU A 286 -4.08 -17.07 -7.39
CA LEU A 286 -3.19 -17.18 -6.23
C LEU A 286 -3.49 -18.44 -5.39
N MET A 287 -4.78 -18.80 -5.25
CA MET A 287 -5.19 -20.02 -4.56
C MET A 287 -4.78 -21.31 -5.30
N ASP A 288 -4.86 -21.28 -6.63
CA ASP A 288 -4.52 -22.40 -7.50
C ASP A 288 -2.99 -22.54 -7.68
N GLU A 289 -2.25 -21.45 -7.55
CA GLU A 289 -0.79 -21.39 -7.72
C GLU A 289 -0.07 -20.93 -6.42
N PRO A 290 -0.10 -21.71 -5.34
CA PRO A 290 0.43 -21.31 -4.03
C PRO A 290 1.97 -21.15 -3.99
N ALA A 291 2.66 -21.48 -5.08
CA ALA A 291 4.11 -21.28 -5.23
C ALA A 291 4.50 -19.84 -5.64
N LEU A 292 3.59 -19.06 -6.21
CA LEU A 292 3.87 -17.69 -6.67
C LEU A 292 4.50 -16.78 -5.59
N PRO A 293 4.02 -16.75 -4.33
CA PRO A 293 4.65 -15.95 -3.29
C PRO A 293 6.10 -16.31 -3.00
N ALA A 294 6.43 -17.61 -3.04
CA ALA A 294 7.81 -18.06 -2.84
C ALA A 294 8.73 -17.60 -3.98
N GLU A 295 8.22 -17.58 -5.22
CA GLU A 295 8.97 -17.06 -6.36
C GLU A 295 9.24 -15.55 -6.24
N VAL A 296 8.28 -14.75 -5.77
CA VAL A 296 8.51 -13.33 -5.46
C VAL A 296 9.66 -13.16 -4.49
N LEU A 297 9.69 -13.91 -3.39
CA LEU A 297 10.76 -13.82 -2.39
C LEU A 297 12.11 -14.29 -2.93
N ARG A 298 12.12 -15.32 -3.78
CA ARG A 298 13.32 -15.77 -4.48
C ARG A 298 13.90 -14.67 -5.36
N VAL A 299 13.05 -14.01 -6.15
CA VAL A 299 13.45 -12.88 -7.01
C VAL A 299 13.92 -11.70 -6.16
N ALA A 300 13.24 -11.38 -5.04
CA ALA A 300 13.67 -10.32 -4.13
C ALA A 300 15.08 -10.56 -3.58
N ALA A 301 15.37 -11.78 -3.16
CA ALA A 301 16.70 -12.16 -2.69
C ALA A 301 17.77 -12.04 -3.80
N GLU A 302 17.42 -12.36 -5.06
CA GLU A 302 18.32 -12.20 -6.19
C GLU A 302 18.59 -10.73 -6.52
N LEU A 303 17.56 -9.88 -6.53
CA LEU A 303 17.70 -8.43 -6.72
C LEU A 303 18.54 -7.80 -5.61
N ALA A 304 18.30 -8.16 -4.35
CA ALA A 304 19.05 -7.68 -3.21
C ALA A 304 20.57 -8.04 -3.31
N ARG A 305 20.86 -9.31 -3.61
CA ARG A 305 22.23 -9.77 -3.83
C ARG A 305 22.91 -9.01 -4.98
N THR A 306 22.17 -8.75 -6.07
CA THR A 306 22.70 -8.00 -7.22
C THR A 306 22.99 -6.54 -6.88
N ALA A 307 22.11 -5.92 -6.09
CA ALA A 307 22.27 -4.55 -5.61
C ALA A 307 23.28 -4.42 -4.46
N GLY A 308 23.71 -5.53 -3.87
CA GLY A 308 24.67 -5.55 -2.76
C GLY A 308 24.06 -5.11 -1.42
N VAL A 309 22.78 -5.41 -1.21
CA VAL A 309 22.04 -5.15 0.03
C VAL A 309 21.54 -6.46 0.65
N ALA A 310 21.12 -6.43 1.92
CA ALA A 310 20.53 -7.58 2.58
C ALA A 310 19.21 -8.00 1.88
N ALA A 311 18.96 -9.31 1.84
CA ALA A 311 17.70 -9.83 1.31
C ALA A 311 16.55 -9.44 2.24
N PRO A 312 15.49 -8.79 1.72
CA PRO A 312 14.34 -8.44 2.53
C PRO A 312 13.45 -9.66 2.76
N PRO A 313 12.63 -9.66 3.81
CA PRO A 313 11.60 -10.68 4.04
C PRO A 313 10.33 -10.45 3.18
N SER A 314 10.38 -9.56 2.21
CA SER A 314 9.26 -9.10 1.39
C SER A 314 9.65 -8.92 -0.08
N ALA A 315 8.72 -8.44 -0.91
CA ALA A 315 8.96 -8.11 -2.32
C ALA A 315 9.77 -6.81 -2.52
N VAL A 316 10.01 -6.02 -1.47
CA VAL A 316 10.56 -4.67 -1.56
C VAL A 316 12.06 -4.69 -1.23
N VAL A 317 12.90 -4.32 -2.20
CA VAL A 317 14.36 -4.20 -2.03
C VAL A 317 14.73 -2.73 -2.06
N SER A 318 15.27 -2.22 -0.94
CA SER A 318 15.65 -0.82 -0.74
C SER A 318 17.17 -0.64 -0.91
N VAL A 319 17.55 0.31 -1.77
CA VAL A 319 18.97 0.65 -2.02
C VAL A 319 19.20 2.12 -1.70
N VAL A 320 19.69 2.41 -0.51
CA VAL A 320 19.91 3.78 -0.02
C VAL A 320 21.10 4.42 -0.74
N LEU A 321 20.88 5.60 -1.34
CA LEU A 321 21.89 6.41 -2.02
C LEU A 321 22.14 7.77 -1.33
N GLY A 322 21.32 8.14 -0.35
CA GLY A 322 21.44 9.37 0.45
C GLY A 322 20.88 10.60 -0.27
N SER A 323 21.55 11.06 -1.31
CA SER A 323 21.17 12.28 -2.04
C SER A 323 19.95 12.10 -2.95
N PRO A 324 18.99 13.06 -2.96
CA PRO A 324 17.86 13.05 -3.91
C PRO A 324 18.29 13.09 -5.37
N VAL A 325 19.37 13.82 -5.67
CA VAL A 325 19.93 13.97 -7.03
C VAL A 325 20.51 12.64 -7.48
N LEU A 326 21.37 12.03 -6.66
CA LEU A 326 21.99 10.73 -6.98
C LEU A 326 20.94 9.64 -7.20
N ALA A 327 19.91 9.59 -6.35
CA ALA A 327 18.82 8.63 -6.49
C ALA A 327 18.04 8.84 -7.79
N TYR A 328 17.75 10.09 -8.14
CA TYR A 328 17.05 10.41 -9.39
C TYR A 328 17.88 10.04 -10.63
N GLU A 329 19.16 10.43 -10.65
CA GLU A 329 20.07 10.11 -11.75
C GLU A 329 20.27 8.61 -11.93
N ALA A 330 20.42 7.86 -10.81
CA ALA A 330 20.53 6.42 -10.86
C ALA A 330 19.26 5.77 -11.43
N ALA A 331 18.08 6.23 -11.01
CA ALA A 331 16.81 5.75 -11.57
C ALA A 331 16.70 6.05 -13.07
N GLN A 332 17.16 7.24 -13.52
CA GLN A 332 17.18 7.61 -14.92
C GLN A 332 18.11 6.70 -15.73
N ARG A 333 19.34 6.49 -15.25
CA ARG A 333 20.30 5.57 -15.92
C ARG A 333 19.76 4.15 -16.05
N CYS A 334 19.01 3.66 -15.05
CA CYS A 334 18.35 2.37 -15.14
C CYS A 334 17.26 2.37 -16.21
N LEU A 335 16.41 3.41 -16.24
CA LEU A 335 15.34 3.54 -17.21
C LEU A 335 15.86 3.60 -18.65
N ASP A 336 16.92 4.39 -18.91
CA ASP A 336 17.57 4.52 -20.20
C ASP A 336 18.17 3.18 -20.68
N ALA A 337 18.51 2.29 -19.73
CA ALA A 337 18.94 0.92 -20.01
C ALA A 337 17.78 -0.11 -20.08
N GLY A 338 16.51 0.37 -20.05
CA GLY A 338 15.33 -0.46 -20.18
C GLY A 338 14.87 -1.14 -18.87
N VAL A 339 15.29 -0.64 -17.70
CA VAL A 339 14.84 -1.11 -16.39
C VAL A 339 14.27 0.07 -15.59
N ARG A 340 12.98 0.03 -15.28
CA ARG A 340 12.32 1.05 -14.45
C ARG A 340 12.43 0.66 -12.98
N VAL A 341 12.93 1.55 -12.14
CA VAL A 341 13.03 1.39 -10.69
C VAL A 341 12.35 2.55 -9.96
N GLY A 342 11.83 2.32 -8.78
CA GLY A 342 11.27 3.37 -7.93
C GLY A 342 12.37 4.29 -7.40
N CYS A 343 12.10 5.60 -7.35
CA CYS A 343 13.00 6.62 -6.78
C CYS A 343 12.27 7.32 -5.63
N PHE A 344 12.66 7.02 -4.40
CA PHE A 344 12.04 7.57 -3.19
C PHE A 344 12.93 8.69 -2.62
N ARG A 345 12.34 9.87 -2.50
CA ARG A 345 12.99 11.11 -2.04
C ARG A 345 12.08 11.82 -1.04
N PRO A 346 12.59 12.77 -0.25
CA PRO A 346 11.74 13.58 0.62
C PRO A 346 10.51 14.16 -0.12
N PRO A 347 9.34 14.26 0.52
CA PRO A 347 9.04 13.88 1.91
C PRO A 347 8.66 12.40 2.10
N SER A 348 8.73 11.54 1.07
CA SER A 348 8.37 10.11 1.17
C SER A 348 9.37 9.29 2.00
N VAL A 349 10.58 9.81 2.17
CA VAL A 349 11.63 9.29 3.05
C VAL A 349 12.32 10.45 3.76
N PRO A 350 12.98 10.25 4.91
CA PRO A 350 13.72 11.31 5.59
C PRO A 350 14.85 11.90 4.71
N GLU A 351 15.25 13.13 5.01
CA GLU A 351 16.41 13.76 4.37
C GLU A 351 17.67 12.91 4.56
N GLY A 352 18.52 12.87 3.53
CA GLY A 352 19.75 12.07 3.57
C GLY A 352 19.54 10.57 3.36
N THR A 353 18.30 10.10 3.15
CA THR A 353 17.98 8.68 2.99
C THR A 353 17.28 8.36 1.65
N SER A 354 17.45 9.22 0.65
CA SER A 354 16.91 8.97 -0.71
C SER A 354 17.46 7.65 -1.26
N ARG A 355 16.60 6.92 -1.95
CA ARG A 355 16.90 5.54 -2.35
C ARG A 355 16.23 5.12 -3.64
N LEU A 356 16.76 4.07 -4.25
CA LEU A 356 16.02 3.28 -5.21
C LEU A 356 15.23 2.21 -4.48
N ARG A 357 14.01 1.96 -4.92
CA ARG A 357 13.20 0.82 -4.49
C ARG A 357 12.97 -0.09 -5.70
N LEU A 358 13.41 -1.33 -5.57
CA LEU A 358 13.17 -2.38 -6.53
C LEU A 358 12.04 -3.25 -6.01
N THR A 359 11.13 -3.62 -6.86
CA THR A 359 10.01 -4.50 -6.52
C THR A 359 10.19 -5.82 -7.25
N ALA A 360 10.26 -6.91 -6.50
CA ALA A 360 10.30 -8.26 -7.06
C ALA A 360 8.95 -8.66 -7.65
N ARG A 361 8.99 -9.42 -8.74
CA ARG A 361 7.81 -9.97 -9.42
C ARG A 361 8.04 -11.45 -9.74
N ALA A 362 6.98 -12.26 -9.60
CA ALA A 362 7.04 -13.70 -9.83
C ALA A 362 7.18 -14.06 -11.33
N ASP A 363 6.69 -13.21 -12.22
CA ASP A 363 6.64 -13.44 -13.67
C ASP A 363 7.91 -13.02 -14.44
N LEU A 364 8.97 -12.58 -13.74
CA LEU A 364 10.22 -12.21 -14.39
C LEU A 364 10.92 -13.46 -14.98
N THR A 365 11.16 -13.42 -16.28
CA THR A 365 11.91 -14.47 -16.97
C THR A 365 13.39 -14.44 -16.62
N GLY A 366 14.10 -15.56 -16.84
CA GLY A 366 15.55 -15.63 -16.64
C GLY A 366 16.32 -14.58 -17.46
N ALA A 367 15.91 -14.35 -18.71
CA ALA A 367 16.52 -13.33 -19.57
C ALA A 367 16.30 -11.90 -19.06
N GLU A 368 15.12 -11.60 -18.52
CA GLU A 368 14.83 -10.31 -17.88
C GLU A 368 15.66 -10.12 -16.60
N LEU A 369 15.79 -11.16 -15.77
CA LEU A 369 16.62 -11.12 -14.58
C LEU A 369 18.11 -10.92 -14.92
N ASP A 370 18.61 -11.53 -16.00
CA ASP A 370 19.98 -11.30 -16.48
C ASP A 370 20.17 -9.85 -16.93
N ARG A 371 19.23 -9.30 -17.70
CA ARG A 371 19.26 -7.88 -18.11
C ARG A 371 19.21 -6.95 -16.90
N VAL A 372 18.33 -7.21 -15.93
CA VAL A 372 18.25 -6.44 -14.67
C VAL A 372 19.58 -6.50 -13.92
N ARG A 373 20.16 -7.68 -13.79
CA ARG A 373 21.47 -7.87 -13.14
C ARG A 373 22.58 -7.02 -13.77
N ASP A 374 22.64 -7.01 -15.09
CA ASP A 374 23.62 -6.20 -15.83
C ASP A 374 23.42 -4.70 -15.64
N VAL A 375 22.18 -4.24 -15.67
CA VAL A 375 21.83 -2.83 -15.45
C VAL A 375 22.15 -2.39 -14.02
N LEU A 376 21.75 -3.15 -13.00
CA LEU A 376 21.96 -2.80 -11.61
C LEU A 376 23.46 -2.72 -11.28
N ARG A 377 24.26 -3.67 -11.76
CA ARG A 377 25.71 -3.67 -11.53
C ARG A 377 26.43 -2.45 -12.13
N ARG A 378 25.97 -1.98 -13.31
CA ARG A 378 26.62 -0.89 -14.05
C ARG A 378 26.09 0.50 -13.70
N LYS A 379 24.85 0.62 -13.24
CA LYS A 379 24.12 1.90 -13.19
C LYS A 379 23.74 2.35 -11.78
N VAL A 380 23.73 1.45 -10.80
CA VAL A 380 23.33 1.77 -9.42
C VAL A 380 24.51 2.10 -8.53
N ARG A 381 25.66 1.43 -8.74
CA ARG A 381 26.89 1.79 -8.03
C ARG A 381 27.52 3.04 -8.65
N PRO A 382 28.03 4.00 -7.84
CA PRO A 382 28.76 5.17 -8.32
C PRO A 382 30.03 4.80 -9.07
#